data_a1d38376ed0c5f503a00a5d1490ebd83
#
_entry.id   a1d38376ed0c5f503a00a5d1490ebd83
#
_cell.length_a   1.000
_cell.length_b   1.000
_cell.length_c   1.000
_cell.angle_alpha   90.00
_cell.angle_beta   90.00
_cell.angle_gamma   90.00
#
_symmetry.space_group_name_H-M   'P 1'
#
loop_
_entity.id
_entity.type
_entity.pdbx_description
1 polymer ?
#
loop_
_entity_poly.entity_id
_entity_poly.type
_entity_poly.pdbx_seq_one_letter_code
_entity_poly.pdbx_strand_id
1 'polypeptide(L)'
;MLIWSGYQLMPLISALIKAVQVQLVATVCQHIAKSIGGNSSKMHLAVDAHGNPIEFIVGDGVTHDIKIAPELLGLLNLKNTEFLNADKGYDSEAFRELIHSQGVHANIPRKKNAKTSNGHMDWLIYQARHVIENIFASLKHQRALSSRYNKLLNSYIGTVSLACGLIWLKLRMFNRP
;
A
#
# COMPACT_ATOMS: atom_id res chain seq x y z
N MET A 1 3.02 -1.91 -2.44
CA MET A 1 4.39 -1.86 -1.93
C MET A 1 4.52 -2.89 -0.83
N LEU A 2 5.50 -3.78 -0.91
CA LEU A 2 5.75 -4.84 0.06
C LEU A 2 7.01 -4.47 0.84
N ILE A 3 6.93 -4.51 2.18
CA ILE A 3 8.04 -4.19 3.06
C ILE A 3 8.41 -5.43 3.86
N TRP A 4 9.66 -5.83 3.78
CA TRP A 4 10.20 -6.92 4.59
C TRP A 4 10.70 -6.36 5.92
N SER A 5 9.93 -6.54 7.00
CA SER A 5 10.31 -6.13 8.36
C SER A 5 10.00 -7.22 9.38
N GLY A 6 10.91 -7.39 10.34
CA GLY A 6 10.68 -8.21 11.53
C GLY A 6 9.59 -7.63 12.45
N TYR A 7 9.04 -8.45 13.27
CA TYR A 7 7.90 -8.26 14.17
C TYR A 7 7.72 -6.86 14.77
N GLN A 8 6.55 -6.22 14.53
CA GLN A 8 6.06 -5.13 15.38
C GLN A 8 4.55 -5.24 15.67
N LEU A 9 4.22 -5.10 16.96
CA LEU A 9 2.87 -5.26 17.52
C LEU A 9 1.96 -4.02 17.41
N MET A 10 2.45 -2.91 16.83
CA MET A 10 1.79 -1.59 16.90
C MET A 10 0.84 -1.15 15.76
N PRO A 11 0.70 -1.81 14.59
CA PRO A 11 -0.08 -1.23 13.49
C PRO A 11 -1.59 -1.26 13.68
N LEU A 12 -2.13 -2.19 14.50
CA LEU A 12 -3.59 -2.35 14.64
C LEU A 12 -4.23 -1.15 15.36
N ILE A 13 -3.56 -0.64 16.39
CA ILE A 13 -4.05 0.50 17.18
C ILE A 13 -3.96 1.78 16.36
N SER A 14 -2.88 1.96 15.58
CA SER A 14 -2.72 3.14 14.72
C SER A 14 -3.73 3.19 13.57
N ALA A 15 -4.08 2.05 12.96
CA ALA A 15 -5.11 1.98 11.92
C ALA A 15 -6.51 2.30 12.47
N LEU A 16 -6.83 1.83 13.69
CA LEU A 16 -8.10 2.15 14.35
C LEU A 16 -8.16 3.63 14.77
N ILE A 17 -7.06 4.18 15.30
CA ILE A 17 -6.98 5.60 15.69
C ILE A 17 -7.10 6.52 14.47
N LYS A 18 -6.47 6.18 13.35
CA LYS A 18 -6.61 6.94 12.10
C LYS A 18 -8.04 6.89 11.55
N ALA A 19 -8.73 5.76 11.64
CA ALA A 19 -10.15 5.67 11.25
C ALA A 19 -11.05 6.61 12.06
N VAL A 20 -10.73 6.84 13.33
CA VAL A 20 -11.45 7.76 14.22
C VAL A 20 -11.05 9.23 13.96
N GLN A 21 -9.79 9.52 13.69
CA GLN A 21 -9.31 10.89 13.42
C GLN A 21 -9.75 11.43 12.06
N VAL A 22 -9.94 10.58 11.05
CA VAL A 22 -10.39 10.98 9.70
C VAL A 22 -11.83 11.53 9.71
N GLN A 23 -12.60 11.27 10.74
CA GLN A 23 -13.96 11.83 10.88
C GLN A 23 -14.00 13.34 11.14
N LEU A 24 -12.85 13.98 11.46
CA LEU A 24 -12.79 15.38 11.86
C LEU A 24 -12.33 16.36 10.76
N VAL A 25 -11.86 15.87 9.60
CA VAL A 25 -11.38 16.73 8.50
C VAL A 25 -12.32 16.64 7.31
N ALA A 26 -13.22 17.57 7.19
CA ALA A 26 -14.01 17.80 5.98
C ALA A 26 -13.09 18.33 4.87
N THR A 27 -12.64 17.46 3.97
CA THR A 27 -11.78 17.88 2.86
C THR A 27 -12.54 17.90 1.54
N VAL A 28 -12.33 18.95 0.79
CA VAL A 28 -13.03 19.33 -0.43
C VAL A 28 -12.87 18.34 -1.59
N CYS A 29 -11.85 17.49 -1.57
CA CYS A 29 -11.57 16.54 -2.66
C CYS A 29 -12.03 15.13 -2.31
N GLN A 30 -12.96 14.57 -3.10
CA GLN A 30 -13.52 13.23 -2.86
C GLN A 30 -12.70 12.09 -3.48
N HIS A 31 -11.59 12.39 -4.16
CA HIS A 31 -10.73 11.41 -4.83
C HIS A 31 -11.49 10.37 -5.66
N ILE A 32 -12.51 10.83 -6.40
CA ILE A 32 -13.35 9.99 -7.25
C ILE A 32 -13.01 10.27 -8.70
N ALA A 33 -12.60 9.24 -9.43
CA ALA A 33 -12.48 9.27 -10.89
C ALA A 33 -13.62 8.46 -11.52
N LYS A 34 -14.03 8.85 -12.71
CA LYS A 34 -14.96 8.06 -13.53
C LYS A 34 -14.16 7.09 -14.39
N SER A 35 -14.43 5.81 -14.24
CA SER A 35 -13.92 4.74 -15.11
C SER A 35 -15.09 4.11 -15.89
N ILE A 36 -14.78 3.25 -16.87
CA ILE A 36 -15.80 2.48 -17.63
C ILE A 36 -16.70 1.67 -16.68
N GLY A 37 -16.17 1.23 -15.53
CA GLY A 37 -16.91 0.49 -14.49
C GLY A 37 -17.64 1.37 -13.46
N GLY A 38 -17.67 2.69 -13.61
CA GLY A 38 -18.31 3.63 -12.68
C GLY A 38 -17.30 4.46 -11.86
N ASN A 39 -17.73 4.91 -10.68
CA ASN A 39 -16.89 5.67 -9.77
C ASN A 39 -15.78 4.78 -9.20
N SER A 40 -14.53 5.22 -9.30
CA SER A 40 -13.37 4.51 -8.80
C SER A 40 -12.44 5.43 -8.05
N SER A 41 -11.69 4.87 -7.11
CA SER A 41 -10.55 5.50 -6.45
C SER A 41 -9.39 4.53 -6.46
N LYS A 42 -8.19 5.07 -6.57
CA LYS A 42 -6.98 4.25 -6.56
C LYS A 42 -6.48 4.13 -5.14
N MET A 43 -6.26 2.92 -4.69
CA MET A 43 -5.70 2.64 -3.37
C MET A 43 -4.24 2.20 -3.52
N HIS A 44 -3.35 2.90 -2.84
CA HIS A 44 -1.94 2.55 -2.68
C HIS A 44 -1.78 1.93 -1.31
N LEU A 45 -1.26 0.71 -1.24
CA LEU A 45 -1.19 -0.09 -0.03
C LEU A 45 0.25 -0.55 0.20
N ALA A 46 0.72 -0.40 1.42
CA ALA A 46 1.94 -1.02 1.92
C ALA A 46 1.59 -2.20 2.83
N VAL A 47 2.27 -3.32 2.64
CA VAL A 47 2.10 -4.53 3.45
C VAL A 47 3.47 -5.03 3.92
N ASP A 48 3.50 -5.77 5.04
CA ASP A 48 4.70 -6.47 5.48
C ASP A 48 4.90 -7.79 4.69
N ALA A 49 5.98 -8.50 4.99
CA ALA A 49 6.32 -9.77 4.34
C ALA A 49 5.28 -10.88 4.57
N HIS A 50 4.46 -10.76 5.61
CA HIS A 50 3.38 -11.71 5.94
C HIS A 50 2.04 -11.33 5.29
N GLY A 51 1.97 -10.19 4.59
CA GLY A 51 0.75 -9.68 3.98
C GLY A 51 -0.11 -8.84 4.91
N ASN A 52 0.40 -8.44 6.08
CA ASN A 52 -0.36 -7.53 6.94
C ASN A 52 -0.34 -6.12 6.36
N PRO A 53 -1.51 -5.49 6.14
CA PRO A 53 -1.58 -4.08 5.74
C PRO A 53 -0.95 -3.17 6.78
N ILE A 54 0.04 -2.36 6.41
CA ILE A 54 0.71 -1.43 7.32
C ILE A 54 0.13 -0.03 7.17
N GLU A 55 0.07 0.46 5.93
CA GLU A 55 -0.38 1.81 5.62
C GLU A 55 -1.03 1.86 4.24
N PHE A 56 -1.95 2.80 4.03
CA PHE A 56 -2.55 3.00 2.72
C PHE A 56 -2.87 4.48 2.45
N ILE A 57 -2.89 4.84 1.17
CA ILE A 57 -3.35 6.14 0.69
C ILE A 57 -4.42 5.91 -0.38
N VAL A 58 -5.49 6.69 -0.31
CA VAL A 58 -6.54 6.71 -1.33
C VAL A 58 -6.28 7.88 -2.27
N GLY A 59 -5.91 7.60 -3.50
CA GLY A 59 -5.68 8.59 -4.55
C GLY A 59 -6.90 8.79 -5.46
N ASP A 60 -6.82 9.81 -6.31
CA ASP A 60 -7.88 10.23 -7.24
C ASP A 60 -8.08 9.31 -8.46
N GLY A 61 -7.33 8.22 -8.56
CA GLY A 61 -7.38 7.27 -9.67
C GLY A 61 -6.70 7.74 -10.97
N VAL A 62 -6.42 9.02 -11.11
CA VAL A 62 -5.77 9.63 -12.30
C VAL A 62 -4.28 9.84 -12.07
N THR A 63 -3.90 10.18 -10.84
CA THR A 63 -2.51 10.44 -10.47
C THR A 63 -1.64 9.18 -10.63
N HIS A 64 -0.48 9.34 -11.25
CA HIS A 64 0.48 8.25 -11.41
C HIS A 64 1.03 7.79 -10.05
N ASP A 65 1.22 6.47 -9.89
CA ASP A 65 1.68 5.81 -8.67
C ASP A 65 2.94 6.43 -8.09
N ILE A 66 3.87 6.81 -8.96
CA ILE A 66 5.16 7.39 -8.57
C ILE A 66 5.02 8.74 -7.84
N LYS A 67 3.93 9.48 -8.04
CA LYS A 67 3.69 10.74 -7.34
C LYS A 67 3.21 10.55 -5.91
N ILE A 68 2.50 9.44 -5.64
CA ILE A 68 1.98 9.09 -4.31
C ILE A 68 3.02 8.29 -3.50
N ALA A 69 3.95 7.63 -4.19
CA ALA A 69 4.93 6.75 -3.56
C ALA A 69 5.77 7.42 -2.46
N PRO A 70 6.30 8.65 -2.63
CA PRO A 70 7.07 9.33 -1.58
C PRO A 70 6.23 9.64 -0.34
N GLU A 71 4.96 10.02 -0.52
CA GLU A 71 4.03 10.28 0.58
C GLU A 71 3.77 8.99 1.37
N LEU A 72 3.45 7.89 0.67
CA LEU A 72 3.24 6.59 1.31
C LEU A 72 4.51 6.13 2.05
N LEU A 73 5.69 6.30 1.44
CA LEU A 73 6.96 5.95 2.07
C LEU A 73 7.20 6.73 3.36
N GLY A 74 6.87 8.02 3.36
CA GLY A 74 7.03 8.90 4.53
C GLY A 74 6.14 8.53 5.73
N LEU A 75 5.07 7.76 5.50
CA LEU A 75 4.19 7.24 6.57
C LEU A 75 4.71 5.95 7.20
N LEU A 76 5.72 5.31 6.59
CA LEU A 76 6.20 4.00 7.00
C LEU A 76 7.38 4.10 7.99
N ASN A 77 7.38 3.22 8.97
CA ASN A 77 8.55 3.03 9.84
C ASN A 77 9.43 1.91 9.25
N LEU A 78 10.53 2.30 8.62
CA LEU A 78 11.43 1.38 7.90
C LEU A 78 12.66 0.93 8.71
N LYS A 79 12.73 1.20 10.02
CA LYS A 79 13.92 0.92 10.84
C LYS A 79 14.45 -0.51 10.77
N ASN A 80 13.55 -1.49 10.58
CA ASN A 80 13.90 -2.92 10.51
C ASN A 80 13.61 -3.50 9.13
N THR A 81 13.60 -2.66 8.09
CA THR A 81 13.30 -3.06 6.71
C THR A 81 14.58 -3.15 5.92
N GLU A 82 14.87 -4.30 5.34
CA GLU A 82 16.04 -4.49 4.46
C GLU A 82 15.68 -4.22 3.01
N PHE A 83 14.52 -4.69 2.54
CA PHE A 83 14.10 -4.60 1.15
C PHE A 83 12.70 -3.98 1.03
N LEU A 84 12.55 -3.13 0.03
CA LEU A 84 11.28 -2.60 -0.40
C LEU A 84 10.98 -3.07 -1.81
N ASN A 85 10.00 -3.96 -1.94
CA ASN A 85 9.52 -4.45 -3.22
C ASN A 85 8.38 -3.56 -3.74
N ALA A 86 8.49 -3.10 -4.98
CA ALA A 86 7.39 -2.41 -5.64
C ALA A 86 7.32 -2.82 -7.11
N ASP A 87 6.18 -2.55 -7.76
CA ASP A 87 6.01 -2.81 -9.19
C ASP A 87 6.81 -1.80 -10.03
N LYS A 88 7.07 -2.15 -11.28
CA LYS A 88 7.73 -1.28 -12.28
C LYS A 88 7.05 0.07 -12.49
N GLY A 89 5.80 0.24 -12.09
CA GLY A 89 5.10 1.52 -12.06
C GLY A 89 5.79 2.54 -11.15
N TYR A 90 6.48 2.06 -10.11
CA TYR A 90 7.23 2.86 -9.13
C TYR A 90 8.70 3.08 -9.54
N ASP A 91 9.13 2.64 -10.74
CA ASP A 91 10.50 2.82 -11.22
C ASP A 91 10.81 4.28 -11.53
N SER A 92 11.52 4.94 -10.62
CA SER A 92 12.03 6.29 -10.72
C SER A 92 13.34 6.38 -9.94
N GLU A 93 14.35 7.04 -10.50
CA GLU A 93 15.65 7.19 -9.84
C GLU A 93 15.51 7.97 -8.54
N ALA A 94 14.78 9.09 -8.55
CA ALA A 94 14.53 9.89 -7.35
C ALA A 94 13.84 9.07 -6.23
N PHE A 95 12.92 8.15 -6.57
CA PHE A 95 12.27 7.31 -5.58
C PHE A 95 13.21 6.23 -5.03
N ARG A 96 14.10 5.68 -5.86
CA ARG A 96 15.16 4.75 -5.40
C ARG A 96 16.12 5.43 -4.44
N GLU A 97 16.58 6.64 -4.77
CA GLU A 97 17.45 7.44 -3.92
C GLU A 97 16.77 7.74 -2.57
N LEU A 98 15.47 8.06 -2.59
CA LEU A 98 14.70 8.28 -1.38
C LEU A 98 14.61 7.02 -0.51
N ILE A 99 14.42 5.84 -1.08
CA ILE A 99 14.44 4.57 -0.36
C ILE A 99 15.84 4.30 0.22
N HIS A 100 16.88 4.47 -0.59
CA HIS A 100 18.27 4.24 -0.16
C HIS A 100 18.70 5.20 0.94
N SER A 101 18.23 6.45 0.92
CA SER A 101 18.52 7.42 1.98
C SER A 101 17.97 6.99 3.36
N GLN A 102 17.00 6.08 3.39
CA GLN A 102 16.47 5.46 4.61
C GLN A 102 17.16 4.15 4.99
N GLY A 103 18.24 3.78 4.30
CA GLY A 103 19.01 2.55 4.55
C GLY A 103 18.35 1.28 4.02
N VAL A 104 17.39 1.38 3.11
CA VAL A 104 16.60 0.26 2.57
C VAL A 104 17.00 -0.02 1.12
N HIS A 105 17.04 -1.29 0.73
CA HIS A 105 17.28 -1.69 -0.66
C HIS A 105 16.00 -1.61 -1.50
N ALA A 106 16.04 -0.82 -2.58
CA ALA A 106 14.94 -0.69 -3.53
C ALA A 106 14.92 -1.86 -4.52
N ASN A 107 14.10 -2.86 -4.28
CA ASN A 107 13.92 -4.02 -5.15
C ASN A 107 12.75 -3.79 -6.12
N ILE A 108 12.95 -2.91 -7.08
CA ILE A 108 11.96 -2.44 -8.06
C ILE A 108 12.49 -2.76 -9.46
N PRO A 109 11.75 -3.49 -10.33
CA PRO A 109 12.23 -3.76 -11.68
C PRO A 109 12.23 -2.49 -12.54
N ARG A 110 13.23 -2.39 -13.38
CA ARG A 110 13.37 -1.29 -14.34
C ARG A 110 12.32 -1.37 -15.45
N LYS A 111 11.87 -0.23 -15.94
CA LYS A 111 11.03 -0.14 -17.14
C LYS A 111 11.81 -0.62 -18.36
N LYS A 112 11.09 -1.12 -19.39
CA LYS A 112 11.70 -1.62 -20.62
C LYS A 112 12.66 -0.61 -21.32
N ASN A 113 12.39 0.68 -21.15
CA ASN A 113 13.16 1.77 -21.77
C ASN A 113 14.26 2.32 -20.84
N ALA A 114 14.54 1.65 -19.72
CA ALA A 114 15.59 2.08 -18.81
C ALA A 114 16.98 1.80 -19.41
N LYS A 115 17.91 2.74 -19.22
CA LYS A 115 19.31 2.62 -19.69
C LYS A 115 20.12 1.60 -18.87
N THR A 116 19.70 1.31 -17.66
CA THR A 116 20.36 0.40 -16.71
C THR A 116 19.65 -0.94 -16.64
N SER A 117 20.42 -2.02 -16.47
CA SER A 117 19.88 -3.38 -16.34
C SER A 117 19.27 -3.65 -14.97
N ASN A 118 18.60 -4.80 -14.83
CA ASN A 118 18.01 -5.29 -13.58
C ASN A 118 19.00 -6.04 -12.68
N GLY A 119 20.31 -5.82 -12.82
CA GLY A 119 21.33 -6.53 -12.05
C GLY A 119 21.28 -6.31 -10.52
N HIS A 120 20.56 -5.26 -10.08
CA HIS A 120 20.35 -4.95 -8.67
C HIS A 120 19.17 -5.72 -8.03
N MET A 121 18.42 -6.47 -8.85
CA MET A 121 17.19 -7.15 -8.41
C MET A 121 17.52 -8.47 -7.70
N ASP A 122 16.96 -8.64 -6.51
CA ASP A 122 16.77 -9.96 -5.93
C ASP A 122 15.41 -10.53 -6.38
N TRP A 123 15.46 -11.43 -7.34
CA TRP A 123 14.27 -12.04 -7.94
C TRP A 123 13.54 -12.96 -6.97
N LEU A 124 14.26 -13.61 -6.04
CA LEU A 124 13.68 -14.47 -5.04
C LEU A 124 12.78 -13.66 -4.08
N ILE A 125 13.33 -12.56 -3.56
CA ILE A 125 12.56 -11.63 -2.71
C ILE A 125 11.43 -10.98 -3.51
N TYR A 126 11.66 -10.67 -4.79
CA TYR A 126 10.62 -10.06 -5.64
C TYR A 126 9.43 -10.98 -5.88
N GLN A 127 9.62 -12.29 -5.92
CA GLN A 127 8.53 -13.26 -6.04
C GLN A 127 7.51 -13.13 -4.90
N ALA A 128 7.93 -12.72 -3.69
CA ALA A 128 7.02 -12.47 -2.58
C ALA A 128 5.97 -11.36 -2.87
N ARG A 129 6.11 -10.63 -3.98
CA ARG A 129 5.13 -9.61 -4.42
C ARG A 129 3.71 -10.17 -4.59
N HIS A 130 3.55 -11.46 -4.88
CA HIS A 130 2.23 -12.10 -4.96
C HIS A 130 1.40 -11.95 -3.68
N VAL A 131 2.06 -11.74 -2.53
CA VAL A 131 1.39 -11.54 -1.23
C VAL A 131 0.50 -10.29 -1.30
N ILE A 132 1.00 -9.18 -1.85
CA ILE A 132 0.18 -7.95 -1.96
C ILE A 132 -0.96 -8.12 -2.97
N GLU A 133 -0.76 -8.93 -4.02
CA GLU A 133 -1.83 -9.23 -4.98
C GLU A 133 -2.96 -10.02 -4.32
N ASN A 134 -2.62 -10.98 -3.46
CA ASN A 134 -3.60 -11.75 -2.67
C ASN A 134 -4.38 -10.84 -1.70
N ILE A 135 -3.71 -9.86 -1.08
CA ILE A 135 -4.37 -8.89 -0.22
C ILE A 135 -5.33 -8.00 -1.02
N PHE A 136 -4.91 -7.50 -2.17
CA PHE A 136 -5.82 -6.75 -3.05
C PHE A 136 -7.00 -7.59 -3.54
N ALA A 137 -6.79 -8.87 -3.86
CA ALA A 137 -7.87 -9.78 -4.20
C ALA A 137 -8.85 -9.93 -3.02
N SER A 138 -8.35 -10.15 -1.81
CA SER A 138 -9.16 -10.24 -0.59
C SER A 138 -9.96 -8.96 -0.32
N LEU A 139 -9.36 -7.78 -0.48
CA LEU A 139 -10.05 -6.50 -0.33
C LEU A 139 -11.14 -6.31 -1.40
N LYS A 140 -10.90 -6.71 -2.64
CA LYS A 140 -11.87 -6.63 -3.75
C LYS A 140 -13.08 -7.53 -3.56
N HIS A 141 -12.99 -8.61 -2.79
CA HIS A 141 -14.17 -9.42 -2.43
C HIS A 141 -15.20 -8.62 -1.62
N GLN A 142 -14.78 -7.57 -0.96
CA GLN A 142 -15.70 -6.66 -0.28
C GLN A 142 -16.32 -5.67 -1.28
N ARG A 143 -17.59 -5.86 -1.62
CA ARG A 143 -18.31 -5.04 -2.62
C ARG A 143 -18.25 -3.54 -2.33
N ALA A 144 -18.25 -3.16 -1.05
CA ALA A 144 -18.14 -1.76 -0.63
C ALA A 144 -16.82 -1.10 -1.09
N LEU A 145 -15.73 -1.87 -1.18
CA LEU A 145 -14.42 -1.40 -1.64
C LEU A 145 -14.29 -1.46 -3.16
N SER A 146 -14.74 -2.54 -3.79
CA SER A 146 -14.58 -2.75 -5.24
C SER A 146 -15.43 -1.79 -6.06
N SER A 147 -16.62 -1.41 -5.59
CA SER A 147 -17.59 -0.59 -6.33
C SER A 147 -17.70 0.84 -5.82
N ARG A 148 -16.82 1.26 -4.88
CA ARG A 148 -16.87 2.59 -4.27
C ARG A 148 -18.29 3.04 -3.90
N TYR A 149 -19.01 2.25 -3.11
CA TYR A 149 -20.36 2.60 -2.65
C TYR A 149 -20.38 3.90 -1.82
N ASN A 150 -19.34 4.13 -1.05
CA ASN A 150 -19.21 5.31 -0.20
C ASN A 150 -18.90 6.55 -1.06
N LYS A 151 -19.83 7.51 -1.13
CA LYS A 151 -19.63 8.78 -1.83
C LYS A 151 -18.60 9.66 -1.12
N LEU A 152 -18.62 9.67 0.21
CA LEU A 152 -17.69 10.46 1.03
C LEU A 152 -16.34 9.74 1.15
N LEU A 153 -15.24 10.48 0.96
CA LEU A 153 -13.87 9.96 1.08
C LEU A 153 -13.63 9.38 2.48
N ASN A 154 -14.03 10.09 3.53
CA ASN A 154 -13.84 9.66 4.91
C ASN A 154 -14.53 8.33 5.22
N SER A 155 -15.77 8.14 4.72
CA SER A 155 -16.48 6.87 4.88
C SER A 155 -15.79 5.73 4.12
N TYR A 156 -15.22 6.02 2.95
CA TYR A 156 -14.46 5.05 2.18
C TYR A 156 -13.16 4.65 2.90
N ILE A 157 -12.39 5.64 3.39
CA ILE A 157 -11.18 5.39 4.19
C ILE A 157 -11.52 4.56 5.43
N GLY A 158 -12.60 4.88 6.15
CA GLY A 158 -13.05 4.08 7.30
C GLY A 158 -13.36 2.63 6.92
N THR A 159 -14.01 2.41 5.76
CA THR A 159 -14.29 1.06 5.25
C THR A 159 -12.99 0.31 4.90
N VAL A 160 -12.01 0.97 4.25
CA VAL A 160 -10.71 0.39 3.96
C VAL A 160 -9.97 0.03 5.25
N SER A 161 -9.94 0.94 6.23
CA SER A 161 -9.29 0.71 7.53
C SER A 161 -9.88 -0.50 8.26
N LEU A 162 -11.22 -0.62 8.26
CA LEU A 162 -11.89 -1.78 8.85
C LEU A 162 -11.52 -3.08 8.13
N ALA A 163 -11.50 -3.06 6.80
CA ALA A 163 -11.12 -4.22 6.00
C ALA A 163 -9.66 -4.65 6.26
N CYS A 164 -8.74 -3.70 6.34
CA CYS A 164 -7.35 -3.96 6.71
C CYS A 164 -7.23 -4.55 8.12
N GLY A 165 -8.00 -4.02 9.08
CA GLY A 165 -8.08 -4.56 10.43
C GLY A 165 -8.58 -6.02 10.48
N LEU A 166 -9.59 -6.36 9.67
CA LEU A 166 -10.09 -7.74 9.56
C LEU A 166 -9.04 -8.68 8.96
N ILE A 167 -8.24 -8.23 7.98
CA ILE A 167 -7.12 -9.02 7.45
C ILE A 167 -6.11 -9.31 8.55
N TRP A 168 -5.73 -8.32 9.34
CA TRP A 168 -4.85 -8.48 10.50
C TRP A 168 -5.35 -9.53 11.49
N LEU A 169 -6.63 -9.46 11.84
CA LEU A 169 -7.26 -10.41 12.76
C LEU A 169 -7.26 -11.83 12.19
N LYS A 170 -7.61 -11.98 10.90
CA LYS A 170 -7.64 -13.26 10.22
C LYS A 170 -6.26 -13.91 10.18
N LEU A 171 -5.23 -13.18 9.77
CA LEU A 171 -3.86 -13.70 9.71
C LEU A 171 -3.35 -14.10 11.10
N ARG A 172 -3.69 -13.35 12.15
CA ARG A 172 -3.33 -13.71 13.54
C ARG A 172 -4.04 -14.95 14.07
N MET A 173 -5.29 -15.16 13.69
CA MET A 173 -6.04 -16.33 14.16
C MET A 173 -5.55 -17.63 13.51
N PHE A 174 -5.10 -17.58 12.27
CA PHE A 174 -4.63 -18.76 11.53
C PHE A 174 -3.13 -19.06 11.72
N ASN A 175 -2.33 -18.07 12.10
CA ASN A 175 -0.88 -18.22 12.31
C ASN A 175 -0.49 -18.33 13.80
N ARG A 176 -1.40 -18.76 14.68
CA ARG A 176 -1.02 -19.18 16.03
C ARG A 176 -0.32 -20.53 15.94
N PRO A 177 0.90 -20.67 16.49
CA PRO A 177 1.59 -21.96 16.59
C PRO A 177 0.78 -22.91 17.47
#